data_78da042092b20ed03807a35fdf39f8ea
#
_entry.id   78da042092b20ed03807a35fdf39f8ea
#
_cell.length_a   1.000
_cell.length_b   1.000
_cell.length_c   1.000
_cell.angle_alpha   90.00
_cell.angle_beta   90.00
_cell.angle_gamma   90.00
#
_symmetry.space_group_name_H-M   'P 1'
#
loop_
_entity.id
_entity.type
_entity.pdbx_description
1 polymer ?
#
loop_
_entity_poly.entity_id
_entity_poly.type
_entity_poly.pdbx_seq_one_letter_code
_entity_poly.pdbx_strand_id
1 'polypeptide(L)'
;MLFRSIFEDLVKRFSESFGEEAGAHFTSRDIIYLMTDLLLCDAKLDDGNVTVYDMTMGTSQMLSCMEERIHELNSDVEVTCFGQEFNPSTFAIAKADMMIRGGDPNNMRFGDTLSDDQFPGFTFRYCISNPPFGIDWKREQKAVEAEAAKGELGRFAPGLPKISDGQQLFVLNGQIGRAHV
;
A
#
# COMPACT_ATOMS: atom_id res chain seq x y z
N MET A 1 2.85 -19.43 -16.29
CA MET A 1 1.93 -19.99 -15.27
C MET A 1 2.66 -20.70 -14.13
N LEU A 2 3.36 -21.80 -14.34
CA LEU A 2 3.97 -22.61 -13.25
C LEU A 2 4.96 -21.85 -12.35
N PHE A 3 5.85 -21.05 -12.93
CA PHE A 3 6.86 -20.28 -12.19
C PHE A 3 6.24 -19.23 -11.28
N ARG A 4 5.22 -18.50 -11.75
CA ARG A 4 4.46 -17.53 -10.96
C ARG A 4 3.78 -18.20 -9.77
N SER A 5 3.11 -19.32 -9.98
CA SER A 5 2.42 -20.08 -8.92
C SER A 5 3.39 -20.60 -7.85
N ILE A 6 4.58 -21.08 -8.24
CA ILE A 6 5.62 -21.52 -7.30
C ILE A 6 6.16 -20.34 -6.49
N PHE A 7 6.38 -19.19 -7.14
CA PHE A 7 6.86 -18.00 -6.46
C PHE A 7 5.82 -17.45 -5.47
N GLU A 8 4.55 -17.40 -5.86
CA GLU A 8 3.45 -16.99 -4.97
C GLU A 8 3.33 -17.90 -3.73
N ASP A 9 3.48 -19.23 -3.89
CA ASP A 9 3.49 -20.18 -2.76
C ASP A 9 4.72 -19.97 -1.87
N LEU A 10 5.88 -19.70 -2.46
CA LEU A 10 7.11 -19.37 -1.74
C LEU A 10 6.98 -18.06 -0.94
N VAL A 11 6.44 -17.01 -1.56
CA VAL A 11 6.18 -15.71 -0.90
C VAL A 11 5.19 -15.88 0.25
N LYS A 12 4.12 -16.66 0.04
CA LYS A 12 3.14 -16.96 1.07
C LYS A 12 3.78 -17.66 2.27
N ARG A 13 4.54 -18.73 2.05
CA ARG A 13 5.25 -19.47 3.12
C ARG A 13 6.29 -18.60 3.82
N PHE A 14 6.97 -17.76 3.07
CA PHE A 14 7.93 -16.81 3.62
C PHE A 14 7.24 -15.77 4.50
N SER A 15 6.13 -15.20 4.05
CA SER A 15 5.32 -14.26 4.82
C SER A 15 4.74 -14.89 6.10
N GLU A 16 4.29 -16.14 6.02
CA GLU A 16 3.82 -16.90 7.17
C GLU A 16 4.94 -17.14 8.20
N SER A 17 6.15 -17.49 7.75
CA SER A 17 7.30 -17.74 8.63
C SER A 17 7.90 -16.49 9.27
N PHE A 18 7.90 -15.37 8.55
CA PHE A 18 8.39 -14.07 9.05
C PHE A 18 7.33 -13.29 9.81
N GLY A 19 6.05 -13.51 9.53
CA GLY A 19 4.94 -12.86 10.22
C GLY A 19 4.88 -13.18 11.70
N GLU A 20 5.28 -14.38 12.11
CA GLU A 20 5.40 -14.76 13.53
C GLU A 20 6.54 -14.03 14.25
N GLU A 21 7.65 -13.75 13.58
CA GLU A 21 8.83 -13.09 14.19
C GLU A 21 8.79 -11.56 14.11
N ALA A 22 8.16 -10.99 13.11
CA ALA A 22 8.22 -9.54 12.81
C ALA A 22 6.92 -8.77 13.13
N GLY A 23 5.86 -9.42 13.60
CA GLY A 23 4.55 -8.78 13.81
C GLY A 23 3.90 -8.30 12.50
N ALA A 24 4.37 -8.78 11.36
CA ALA A 24 3.79 -8.47 10.07
C ALA A 24 2.49 -9.25 9.90
N HIS A 25 1.37 -8.55 9.93
CA HIS A 25 0.05 -9.16 9.76
C HIS A 25 -0.19 -9.48 8.29
N PHE A 26 -0.23 -10.78 7.99
CA PHE A 26 -0.68 -11.26 6.68
C PHE A 26 -2.19 -10.99 6.51
N THR A 27 -2.55 -10.30 5.45
CA THR A 27 -3.97 -10.09 5.12
C THR A 27 -4.46 -11.25 4.25
N SER A 28 -5.51 -11.96 4.68
CA SER A 28 -6.04 -13.07 3.88
C SER A 28 -6.59 -12.58 2.54
N ARG A 29 -6.45 -13.39 1.49
CA ARG A 29 -6.93 -13.05 0.14
C ARG A 29 -8.43 -12.74 0.12
N ASP A 30 -9.22 -13.47 0.89
CA ASP A 30 -10.68 -13.26 0.97
C ASP A 30 -11.03 -11.86 1.49
N ILE A 31 -10.27 -11.36 2.48
CA ILE A 31 -10.44 -10.00 2.99
C ILE A 31 -10.02 -8.98 1.93
N ILE A 32 -8.90 -9.22 1.24
CA ILE A 32 -8.44 -8.33 0.18
C ILE A 32 -9.47 -8.24 -0.95
N TYR A 33 -10.01 -9.36 -1.39
CA TYR A 33 -11.07 -9.39 -2.41
C TYR A 33 -12.31 -8.63 -1.97
N LEU A 34 -12.76 -8.83 -0.72
CA LEU A 34 -13.89 -8.07 -0.18
C LEU A 34 -13.61 -6.57 -0.18
N MET A 35 -12.43 -6.15 0.29
CA MET A 35 -12.02 -4.73 0.29
C MET A 35 -12.00 -4.16 -1.13
N THR A 36 -11.45 -4.92 -2.08
CA THR A 36 -11.38 -4.54 -3.49
C THR A 36 -12.76 -4.43 -4.11
N ASP A 37 -13.65 -5.39 -3.87
CA ASP A 37 -15.02 -5.37 -4.39
C ASP A 37 -15.81 -4.18 -3.83
N LEU A 38 -15.66 -3.87 -2.53
CA LEU A 38 -16.27 -2.69 -1.93
C LEU A 38 -15.72 -1.38 -2.52
N LEU A 39 -14.42 -1.32 -2.76
CA LEU A 39 -13.76 -0.13 -3.32
C LEU A 39 -14.16 0.09 -4.79
N LEU A 40 -14.44 -0.97 -5.52
CA LEU A 40 -14.76 -0.94 -6.94
C LEU A 40 -16.26 -1.04 -7.25
N CYS A 41 -17.15 -1.14 -6.26
CA CYS A 41 -18.59 -1.41 -6.47
C CYS A 41 -19.28 -0.38 -7.36
N ASP A 42 -18.86 0.88 -7.31
CA ASP A 42 -19.38 1.97 -8.15
C ASP A 42 -18.34 2.50 -9.14
N ALA A 43 -17.24 1.78 -9.34
CA ALA A 43 -16.14 2.23 -10.16
C ALA A 43 -16.49 2.17 -11.65
N LYS A 44 -16.29 3.29 -12.35
CA LYS A 44 -16.23 3.32 -13.81
C LYS A 44 -14.80 3.04 -14.23
N LEU A 45 -14.54 1.83 -14.70
CA LEU A 45 -13.21 1.38 -15.15
C LEU A 45 -13.03 1.59 -16.67
N ASP A 46 -13.60 2.68 -17.21
CA ASP A 46 -13.64 2.91 -18.65
C ASP A 46 -12.44 3.74 -19.16
N ASP A 47 -11.65 4.30 -18.25
CA ASP A 47 -10.66 5.34 -18.56
C ASP A 47 -9.21 4.84 -18.45
N GLY A 48 -8.73 4.14 -19.46
CA GLY A 48 -7.31 3.95 -19.74
C GLY A 48 -6.49 3.38 -18.57
N ASN A 49 -5.78 4.20 -17.82
CA ASN A 49 -4.87 3.78 -16.75
C ASN A 49 -5.48 4.02 -15.36
N VAL A 50 -5.50 2.98 -14.56
CA VAL A 50 -5.92 3.00 -13.15
C VAL A 50 -4.69 2.89 -12.25
N THR A 51 -4.47 3.90 -11.41
CA THR A 51 -3.38 3.89 -10.42
C THR A 51 -3.87 3.39 -9.07
N VAL A 52 -3.15 2.42 -8.50
CA VAL A 52 -3.42 1.83 -7.19
C VAL A 52 -2.21 2.02 -6.28
N TYR A 53 -2.44 2.44 -5.04
CA TYR A 53 -1.38 2.66 -4.07
C TYR A 53 -1.61 1.90 -2.77
N ASP A 54 -0.54 1.26 -2.27
CA ASP A 54 -0.47 0.69 -0.93
C ASP A 54 0.69 1.32 -0.16
N MET A 55 0.35 2.07 0.89
CA MET A 55 1.32 2.81 1.69
C MET A 55 2.07 1.93 2.70
N THR A 56 1.64 0.69 2.89
CA THR A 56 2.25 -0.32 3.76
C THR A 56 2.24 -1.67 3.06
N MET A 57 2.79 -1.68 1.83
CA MET A 57 2.53 -2.73 0.85
C MET A 57 2.98 -4.14 1.27
N GLY A 58 3.82 -4.26 2.28
CA GLY A 58 4.33 -5.57 2.66
C GLY A 58 5.00 -6.26 1.47
N THR A 59 4.55 -7.48 1.17
CA THR A 59 4.98 -8.26 0.00
C THR A 59 4.24 -7.92 -1.29
N SER A 60 3.47 -6.83 -1.33
CA SER A 60 2.63 -6.35 -2.44
C SER A 60 1.38 -7.20 -2.76
N GLN A 61 0.98 -8.10 -1.88
CA GLN A 61 -0.15 -9.00 -2.13
C GLN A 61 -1.48 -8.25 -2.35
N MET A 62 -1.73 -7.16 -1.61
CA MET A 62 -2.95 -6.37 -1.79
C MET A 62 -3.00 -5.73 -3.18
N LEU A 63 -1.87 -5.20 -3.65
CA LEU A 63 -1.74 -4.65 -5.00
C LEU A 63 -1.98 -5.72 -6.07
N SER A 64 -1.40 -6.92 -5.89
CA SER A 64 -1.61 -8.05 -6.80
C SER A 64 -3.07 -8.46 -6.93
N CYS A 65 -3.75 -8.64 -5.80
CA CYS A 65 -5.15 -9.04 -5.78
C CYS A 65 -6.06 -7.97 -6.38
N MET A 66 -5.78 -6.70 -6.11
CA MET A 66 -6.57 -5.61 -6.68
C MET A 66 -6.38 -5.48 -8.19
N GLU A 67 -5.15 -5.60 -8.70
CA GLU A 67 -4.86 -5.63 -10.13
C GLU A 67 -5.59 -6.79 -10.82
N GLU A 68 -5.50 -8.01 -10.26
CA GLU A 68 -6.23 -9.18 -10.76
C GLU A 68 -7.74 -8.90 -10.83
N ARG A 69 -8.30 -8.32 -9.78
CA ARG A 69 -9.73 -8.03 -9.72
C ARG A 69 -10.18 -6.96 -10.69
N ILE A 70 -9.40 -5.91 -10.89
CA ILE A 70 -9.68 -4.88 -11.91
C ILE A 70 -9.69 -5.51 -13.30
N HIS A 71 -8.72 -6.37 -13.63
CA HIS A 71 -8.67 -7.05 -14.93
C HIS A 71 -9.80 -8.07 -15.12
N GLU A 72 -10.32 -8.69 -14.06
CA GLU A 72 -11.53 -9.51 -14.14
C GLU A 72 -12.78 -8.69 -14.49
N LEU A 73 -12.86 -7.45 -14.01
CA LEU A 73 -13.98 -6.56 -14.28
C LEU A 73 -13.87 -5.90 -15.67
N ASN A 74 -12.68 -5.51 -16.06
CA ASN A 74 -12.37 -4.95 -17.39
C ASN A 74 -10.91 -5.25 -17.76
N SER A 75 -10.72 -6.18 -18.70
CA SER A 75 -9.40 -6.62 -19.17
C SER A 75 -8.62 -5.58 -19.96
N ASP A 76 -9.29 -4.55 -20.47
CA ASP A 76 -8.70 -3.53 -21.33
C ASP A 76 -8.12 -2.34 -20.54
N VAL A 77 -8.36 -2.33 -19.23
CA VAL A 77 -7.83 -1.30 -18.32
C VAL A 77 -6.37 -1.58 -17.99
N GLU A 78 -5.52 -0.60 -18.17
CA GLU A 78 -4.15 -0.64 -17.70
C GLU A 78 -4.11 -0.32 -16.19
N VAL A 79 -3.48 -1.18 -15.39
CA VAL A 79 -3.33 -0.97 -13.96
C VAL A 79 -1.88 -0.70 -13.62
N THR A 80 -1.61 0.43 -12.98
CA THR A 80 -0.28 0.76 -12.47
C THR A 80 -0.30 0.74 -10.94
N CYS A 81 0.43 -0.21 -10.37
CA CYS A 81 0.57 -0.36 -8.93
C CYS A 81 1.76 0.42 -8.39
N PHE A 82 1.53 1.09 -7.25
CA PHE A 82 2.55 1.82 -6.49
C PHE A 82 2.54 1.32 -5.05
N GLY A 83 3.71 1.20 -4.45
CA GLY A 83 3.79 0.75 -3.06
C GLY A 83 4.99 1.32 -2.31
N GLN A 84 4.83 1.44 -0.99
CA GLN A 84 5.89 1.85 -0.08
C GLN A 84 6.02 0.85 1.07
N GLU A 85 7.26 0.49 1.41
CA GLU A 85 7.58 -0.44 2.49
C GLU A 85 8.88 -0.03 3.18
N PHE A 86 8.90 -0.07 4.50
CA PHE A 86 10.08 0.30 5.30
C PHE A 86 10.94 -0.91 5.71
N ASN A 87 10.38 -2.13 5.67
CA ASN A 87 11.15 -3.33 5.97
C ASN A 87 11.92 -3.78 4.72
N PRO A 88 13.27 -3.84 4.77
CA PRO A 88 14.08 -4.12 3.59
C PRO A 88 13.84 -5.52 3.01
N SER A 89 13.60 -6.52 3.84
CA SER A 89 13.36 -7.89 3.38
C SER A 89 12.01 -8.01 2.66
N THR A 90 10.97 -7.45 3.25
CA THR A 90 9.61 -7.43 2.68
C THR A 90 9.57 -6.59 1.39
N PHE A 91 10.26 -5.45 1.38
CA PHE A 91 10.44 -4.62 0.20
C PHE A 91 11.10 -5.36 -0.97
N ALA A 92 12.17 -6.14 -0.69
CA ALA A 92 12.85 -6.92 -1.72
C ALA A 92 11.92 -7.96 -2.36
N ILE A 93 11.06 -8.59 -1.56
CA ILE A 93 10.04 -9.53 -2.05
C ILE A 93 9.00 -8.80 -2.92
N ALA A 94 8.49 -7.65 -2.48
CA ALA A 94 7.53 -6.86 -3.25
C ALA A 94 8.09 -6.44 -4.61
N LYS A 95 9.37 -6.02 -4.66
CA LYS A 95 10.04 -5.72 -5.92
C LYS A 95 10.16 -6.92 -6.84
N ALA A 96 10.52 -8.08 -6.31
CA ALA A 96 10.63 -9.31 -7.08
C ALA A 96 9.26 -9.76 -7.62
N ASP A 97 8.21 -9.67 -6.81
CA ASP A 97 6.84 -9.97 -7.24
C ASP A 97 6.40 -9.05 -8.39
N MET A 98 6.62 -7.75 -8.26
CA MET A 98 6.31 -6.78 -9.30
C MET A 98 7.03 -7.09 -10.62
N MET A 99 8.33 -7.43 -10.57
CA MET A 99 9.09 -7.84 -11.76
C MET A 99 8.53 -9.10 -12.42
N ILE A 100 8.17 -10.11 -11.62
CA ILE A 100 7.63 -11.39 -12.13
C ILE A 100 6.27 -11.19 -12.81
N ARG A 101 5.48 -10.25 -12.32
CA ARG A 101 4.19 -9.89 -12.91
C ARG A 101 4.31 -9.00 -14.16
N GLY A 102 5.51 -8.49 -14.45
CA GLY A 102 5.77 -7.64 -15.61
C GLY A 102 5.48 -6.15 -15.37
N GLY A 103 5.25 -5.76 -14.13
CA GLY A 103 5.10 -4.35 -13.74
C GLY A 103 6.43 -3.63 -13.57
N ASP A 104 6.39 -2.33 -13.31
CA ASP A 104 7.59 -1.53 -13.07
C ASP A 104 8.05 -1.62 -11.60
N PRO A 105 9.19 -2.27 -11.30
CA PRO A 105 9.69 -2.40 -9.94
C PRO A 105 10.14 -1.05 -9.32
N ASN A 106 10.27 0.03 -10.10
CA ASN A 106 10.59 1.35 -9.58
C ASN A 106 9.40 2.02 -8.89
N ASN A 107 8.19 1.51 -9.12
CA ASN A 107 6.99 1.93 -8.42
C ASN A 107 6.89 1.34 -7.00
N MET A 108 7.71 0.33 -6.70
CA MET A 108 7.89 -0.18 -5.34
C MET A 108 9.05 0.57 -4.70
N ARG A 109 8.77 1.40 -3.67
CA ARG A 109 9.75 2.28 -3.06
C ARG A 109 10.01 1.92 -1.60
N PHE A 110 11.29 2.03 -1.22
CA PHE A 110 11.74 1.79 0.14
C PHE A 110 11.68 3.09 0.95
N GLY A 111 11.02 3.06 2.10
CA GLY A 111 10.94 4.21 3.00
C GLY A 111 9.79 4.06 4.00
N ASP A 112 9.90 4.76 5.11
CA ASP A 112 8.84 4.86 6.12
C ASP A 112 7.77 5.85 5.68
N THR A 113 6.53 5.40 5.58
CA THR A 113 5.40 6.21 5.08
C THR A 113 5.15 7.48 5.88
N LEU A 114 5.41 7.44 7.18
CA LEU A 114 5.16 8.58 8.05
C LEU A 114 6.30 9.61 8.02
N SER A 115 7.55 9.15 7.97
CA SER A 115 8.72 10.01 8.09
C SER A 115 9.51 10.23 6.80
N ASP A 116 9.35 9.36 5.80
CA ASP A 116 10.10 9.37 4.54
C ASP A 116 9.17 9.07 3.37
N ASP A 117 8.30 10.02 3.06
CA ASP A 117 7.33 9.91 1.96
C ASP A 117 8.01 9.80 0.61
N GLN A 118 7.85 8.66 -0.05
CA GLN A 118 8.47 8.36 -1.34
C GLN A 118 7.64 8.83 -2.54
N PHE A 119 6.42 9.31 -2.32
CA PHE A 119 5.52 9.77 -3.39
C PHE A 119 5.00 11.20 -3.15
N PRO A 120 5.87 12.18 -2.85
CA PRO A 120 5.42 13.53 -2.55
C PRO A 120 4.70 14.14 -3.76
N GLY A 121 3.47 14.63 -3.51
CA GLY A 121 2.64 15.25 -4.56
C GLY A 121 1.98 14.29 -5.54
N PHE A 122 2.18 12.96 -5.40
CA PHE A 122 1.42 11.98 -6.19
C PHE A 122 0.02 11.83 -5.61
N THR A 123 -0.95 11.72 -6.53
CA THR A 123 -2.32 11.28 -6.21
C THR A 123 -2.61 10.01 -7.00
N PHE A 124 -3.38 9.12 -6.38
CA PHE A 124 -3.72 7.82 -6.94
C PHE A 124 -5.24 7.68 -7.02
N ARG A 125 -5.73 6.96 -8.01
CA ARG A 125 -7.17 6.73 -8.15
C ARG A 125 -7.73 5.90 -7.01
N TYR A 126 -6.98 4.90 -6.57
CA TYR A 126 -7.34 4.05 -5.43
C TYR A 126 -6.18 3.89 -4.46
N CYS A 127 -6.52 3.91 -3.17
CA CYS A 127 -5.61 3.51 -2.10
C CYS A 127 -6.20 2.30 -1.39
N ILE A 128 -5.42 1.23 -1.25
CA ILE A 128 -5.75 0.04 -0.50
C ILE A 128 -4.58 -0.30 0.41
N SER A 129 -4.81 -0.45 1.71
CA SER A 129 -3.70 -0.68 2.65
C SER A 129 -4.20 -1.35 3.92
N ASN A 130 -3.34 -2.14 4.54
CA ASN A 130 -3.51 -2.66 5.89
C ASN A 130 -2.37 -2.13 6.77
N PRO A 131 -2.51 -0.91 7.33
CA PRO A 131 -1.45 -0.32 8.14
C PRO A 131 -1.30 -1.05 9.48
N PRO A 132 -0.13 -0.93 10.12
CA PRO A 132 0.09 -1.53 11.43
C PRO A 132 -0.81 -0.89 12.48
N PHE A 133 -1.40 -1.74 13.35
CA PHE A 133 -2.27 -1.32 14.44
C PHE A 133 -1.54 -1.32 15.79
N GLY A 134 -1.99 -0.46 16.70
CA GLY A 134 -1.47 -0.42 18.07
C GLY A 134 -0.03 0.06 18.21
N ILE A 135 0.49 0.74 17.19
CA ILE A 135 1.83 1.31 17.19
C ILE A 135 1.82 2.77 17.67
N ASP A 136 2.85 3.17 18.38
CA ASP A 136 3.14 4.60 18.59
C ASP A 136 3.96 5.15 17.42
N TRP A 137 3.88 6.49 17.22
CA TRP A 137 4.65 7.20 16.20
C TRP A 137 5.69 8.14 16.81
N LYS A 138 6.15 7.81 18.00
CA LYS A 138 7.13 8.61 18.74
C LYS A 138 8.45 8.74 17.99
N ARG A 139 8.83 7.72 17.26
CA ARG A 139 10.04 7.68 16.45
C ARG A 139 9.95 8.63 15.25
N GLU A 140 8.80 8.72 14.64
CA GLU A 140 8.49 9.52 13.46
C GLU A 140 8.02 10.94 13.82
N GLN A 141 7.84 11.26 15.12
CA GLN A 141 7.20 12.46 15.64
C GLN A 141 7.72 13.74 15.01
N LYS A 142 9.04 13.90 14.93
CA LYS A 142 9.65 15.12 14.39
C LYS A 142 9.28 15.35 12.91
N ALA A 143 9.25 14.30 12.12
CA ALA A 143 8.91 14.38 10.70
C ALA A 143 7.41 14.64 10.52
N VAL A 144 6.56 13.96 11.29
CA VAL A 144 5.11 14.12 11.27
C VAL A 144 4.68 15.53 11.69
N GLU A 145 5.27 16.06 12.77
CA GLU A 145 5.01 17.43 13.22
C GLU A 145 5.46 18.49 12.18
N ALA A 146 6.61 18.26 11.55
CA ALA A 146 7.10 19.14 10.48
C ALA A 146 6.18 19.11 9.25
N GLU A 147 5.62 17.93 8.92
CA GLU A 147 4.65 17.78 7.83
C GLU A 147 3.32 18.46 8.18
N ALA A 148 2.80 18.30 9.40
CA ALA A 148 1.59 18.94 9.88
C ALA A 148 1.72 20.49 9.90
N ALA A 149 2.90 21.00 10.17
CA ALA A 149 3.18 22.45 10.17
C ALA A 149 3.06 23.10 8.79
N LYS A 150 3.00 22.32 7.69
CA LYS A 150 2.74 22.82 6.33
C LYS A 150 1.27 23.23 6.11
N GLY A 151 0.40 23.02 7.10
CA GLY A 151 -1.03 23.31 7.01
C GLY A 151 -1.71 22.50 5.90
N GLU A 152 -2.57 23.13 5.12
CA GLU A 152 -3.35 22.47 4.05
C GLU A 152 -2.51 21.80 2.97
N LEU A 153 -1.24 22.13 2.88
CA LEU A 153 -0.30 21.48 1.97
C LEU A 153 0.31 20.17 2.53
N GLY A 154 0.08 19.91 3.82
CA GLY A 154 0.60 18.73 4.51
C GLY A 154 -0.41 17.61 4.60
N ARG A 155 0.08 16.35 4.53
CA ARG A 155 -0.74 15.14 4.64
C ARG A 155 -1.50 15.03 5.98
N PHE A 156 -1.04 15.72 7.01
CA PHE A 156 -1.59 15.66 8.37
C PHE A 156 -2.29 16.97 8.78
N ALA A 157 -2.77 17.73 7.80
CA ALA A 157 -3.46 19.00 8.00
C ALA A 157 -4.65 18.99 8.99
N PRO A 158 -5.50 17.94 9.04
CA PRO A 158 -6.62 17.89 9.98
C PRO A 158 -6.22 17.81 11.45
N GLY A 159 -4.98 17.46 11.75
CA GLY A 159 -4.46 17.37 13.10
C GLY A 159 -3.72 16.07 13.38
N LEU A 160 -3.02 16.07 14.51
CA LEU A 160 -2.22 14.91 14.92
C LEU A 160 -2.95 14.12 16.00
N PRO A 161 -2.98 12.78 15.89
CA PRO A 161 -3.51 11.91 16.92
C PRO A 161 -2.58 11.86 18.14
N LYS A 162 -3.02 11.17 19.20
CA LYS A 162 -2.13 10.88 20.33
C LYS A 162 -0.93 10.05 19.83
N ILE A 163 0.23 10.24 20.49
CA ILE A 163 1.46 9.51 20.14
C ILE A 163 1.25 7.99 20.12
N SER A 164 0.37 7.46 20.96
CA SER A 164 0.05 6.03 21.03
C SER A 164 -0.92 5.54 19.93
N ASP A 165 -1.31 6.40 18.98
CA ASP A 165 -2.37 6.13 18.00
C ASP A 165 -1.88 6.40 16.57
N GLY A 166 -0.83 5.69 16.17
CA GLY A 166 -0.17 5.89 14.88
C GLY A 166 -1.02 5.50 13.66
N GLN A 167 -1.98 4.59 13.85
CA GLN A 167 -2.82 4.13 12.72
C GLN A 167 -3.61 5.26 12.05
N GLN A 168 -4.00 6.29 12.80
CA GLN A 168 -4.75 7.42 12.24
C GLN A 168 -3.92 8.23 11.25
N LEU A 169 -2.60 8.28 11.41
CA LEU A 169 -1.71 8.96 10.45
C LEU A 169 -1.71 8.28 9.08
N PHE A 170 -1.83 6.95 9.03
CA PHE A 170 -1.97 6.23 7.76
C PHE A 170 -3.30 6.54 7.08
N VAL A 171 -4.40 6.64 7.84
CA VAL A 171 -5.69 7.06 7.30
C VAL A 171 -5.61 8.47 6.70
N LEU A 172 -5.00 9.41 7.42
CA LEU A 172 -4.79 10.78 6.93
C LEU A 172 -3.91 10.81 5.68
N ASN A 173 -2.83 10.03 5.65
CA ASN A 173 -1.98 9.92 4.47
C ASN A 173 -2.75 9.39 3.24
N GLY A 174 -3.60 8.39 3.40
CA GLY A 174 -4.40 7.83 2.31
C GLY A 174 -5.47 8.78 1.83
N GLN A 175 -6.23 9.36 2.75
CA GLN A 175 -7.43 10.15 2.45
C GLN A 175 -7.12 11.57 1.96
N ILE A 176 -6.13 12.23 2.55
CA ILE A 176 -5.84 13.65 2.27
C ILE A 176 -4.65 13.81 1.34
N GLY A 177 -3.64 12.97 1.52
CA GLY A 177 -2.41 13.07 0.74
C GLY A 177 -2.45 12.37 -0.60
N ARG A 178 -3.34 11.41 -0.84
CA ARG A 178 -3.19 10.45 -1.93
C ARG A 178 -4.43 10.14 -2.73
N ALA A 179 -5.63 10.14 -2.14
CA ALA A 179 -6.84 9.80 -2.87
C ALA A 179 -7.33 10.98 -3.72
N HIS A 180 -7.66 10.70 -4.98
CA HIS A 180 -8.49 11.60 -5.78
C HIS A 180 -9.93 11.49 -5.27
N VAL A 181 -10.45 12.57 -4.69
CA VAL A 181 -11.88 12.67 -4.34
C VAL A 181 -12.64 13.22 -5.54
#